data_83b4a981d1c17fc1b2e15d131f074a3b
#
_entry.id   83b4a981d1c17fc1b2e15d131f074a3b
#
_cell.length_a   1.000
_cell.length_b   1.000
_cell.length_c   1.000
_cell.angle_alpha   90.00
_cell.angle_beta   90.00
_cell.angle_gamma   90.00
#
_symmetry.space_group_name_H-M   'P 1'
#
loop_
_entity.id
_entity.type
_entity.pdbx_description
1 polymer ?
#
loop_
_entity_poly.entity_id
_entity_poly.type
_entity_poly.pdbx_seq_one_letter_code
_entity_poly.pdbx_strand_id
1 'polypeptide(L)'
;MQSYNTFKGPDGDFNYIDWGGSGPLVHFGHATGFCAGTYTPIAEKLCHRLRVLGMDDRGHGRTTAEANPRNLKNWNTFAEDLEQFFDHLREPVIAIGHSRGAVAHLLLAVKRPDMIRALILIDPTILPFSWMWWWYLAKKTGFARRIPIAARAGRRNPFWPDTETILNTYRTKQPFRSWERGFLEGYIEDGTTPSDSGGIRLCCTPEWESRCFSVCPHDIWRYIPQIRQPTLVLYGAASDTFLAPAVKRFQAKVPHAVIRRFDRTSHFVPMERPDETVEAIFTFLQEKGLLSGA
;
A
#
# COMPACT_ATOMS: atom_id res chain seq x y z
N MET A 1 18.68 -13.12 -1.06
CA MET A 1 19.25 -11.99 -1.86
C MET A 1 18.09 -11.41 -2.65
N GLN A 2 17.87 -10.10 -2.55
CA GLN A 2 16.77 -9.39 -3.25
C GLN A 2 16.91 -9.54 -4.78
N SER A 3 15.82 -9.82 -5.47
CA SER A 3 15.78 -9.90 -6.94
C SER A 3 14.58 -9.15 -7.50
N TYR A 4 14.79 -8.50 -8.65
CA TYR A 4 13.73 -7.86 -9.44
C TYR A 4 13.25 -8.83 -10.50
N ASN A 5 11.94 -8.97 -10.58
CA ASN A 5 11.29 -9.91 -11.47
C ASN A 5 10.14 -9.23 -12.20
N THR A 6 9.66 -9.86 -13.26
CA THR A 6 8.56 -9.33 -14.07
C THR A 6 7.44 -10.34 -14.17
N PHE A 7 6.23 -9.88 -13.86
CA PHE A 7 4.99 -10.59 -14.16
C PHE A 7 4.35 -9.96 -15.41
N LYS A 8 4.07 -10.78 -16.42
CA LYS A 8 3.41 -10.34 -17.64
C LYS A 8 1.90 -10.35 -17.47
N GLY A 9 1.32 -9.17 -17.26
CA GLY A 9 -0.13 -8.98 -17.22
C GLY A 9 -0.70 -8.65 -18.60
N PRO A 10 -2.05 -8.63 -18.76
CA PRO A 10 -2.70 -8.34 -20.04
C PRO A 10 -2.49 -6.89 -20.51
N ASP A 11 -2.31 -5.95 -19.59
CA ASP A 11 -2.15 -4.52 -19.89
C ASP A 11 -0.68 -4.05 -19.86
N GLY A 12 0.28 -4.98 -19.78
CA GLY A 12 1.72 -4.72 -19.72
C GLY A 12 2.42 -5.44 -18.59
N ASP A 13 3.68 -5.12 -18.41
CA ASP A 13 4.55 -5.81 -17.49
C ASP A 13 4.51 -5.14 -16.10
N PHE A 14 4.34 -5.97 -15.06
CA PHE A 14 4.42 -5.57 -13.66
C PHE A 14 5.76 -6.00 -13.07
N ASN A 15 6.50 -5.05 -12.52
CA ASN A 15 7.69 -5.35 -11.76
C ASN A 15 7.30 -5.83 -10.35
N TYR A 16 8.02 -6.82 -9.82
CA TYR A 16 7.95 -7.16 -8.42
C TYR A 16 9.32 -7.48 -7.85
N ILE A 17 9.48 -7.21 -6.57
CA ILE A 17 10.67 -7.56 -5.80
C ILE A 17 10.39 -8.85 -5.07
N ASP A 18 11.28 -9.83 -5.19
CA ASP A 18 11.40 -10.97 -4.29
C ASP A 18 12.55 -10.66 -3.32
N TRP A 19 12.22 -10.34 -2.08
CA TRP A 19 13.24 -10.11 -1.04
C TRP A 19 13.80 -11.42 -0.47
N GLY A 20 13.21 -12.56 -0.87
CA GLY A 20 13.62 -13.89 -0.39
C GLY A 20 12.95 -14.23 0.94
N GLY A 21 13.72 -14.89 1.79
CA GLY A 21 13.24 -15.49 3.03
C GLY A 21 12.70 -16.91 2.83
N SER A 22 12.28 -17.54 3.91
CA SER A 22 11.70 -18.88 3.94
C SER A 22 10.46 -18.90 4.83
N GLY A 23 9.51 -19.79 4.52
CA GLY A 23 8.25 -19.88 5.27
C GLY A 23 7.04 -19.45 4.44
N PRO A 24 5.91 -19.08 5.08
CA PRO A 24 4.70 -18.69 4.37
C PRO A 24 4.92 -17.52 3.42
N LEU A 25 4.29 -17.61 2.23
CA LEU A 25 4.39 -16.57 1.22
C LEU A 25 3.59 -15.34 1.64
N VAL A 26 4.24 -14.18 1.54
CA VAL A 26 3.70 -12.85 1.82
C VAL A 26 3.76 -11.99 0.58
N HIS A 27 2.68 -11.26 0.30
CA HIS A 27 2.71 -10.11 -0.61
C HIS A 27 2.56 -8.81 0.19
N PHE A 28 3.51 -7.88 0.01
CA PHE A 28 3.47 -6.55 0.62
C PHE A 28 3.02 -5.51 -0.40
N GLY A 29 1.80 -4.99 -0.23
CA GLY A 29 1.20 -3.96 -1.09
C GLY A 29 1.53 -2.55 -0.61
N HIS A 30 2.06 -1.72 -1.50
CA HIS A 30 2.51 -0.37 -1.21
C HIS A 30 1.39 0.69 -1.21
N ALA A 31 1.64 1.84 -0.59
CA ALA A 31 0.73 2.98 -0.61
C ALA A 31 0.79 3.77 -1.94
N THR A 32 -0.23 4.61 -2.19
CA THR A 32 -0.25 5.52 -3.34
C THR A 32 0.97 6.44 -3.35
N GLY A 33 1.60 6.60 -4.50
CA GLY A 33 2.74 7.48 -4.70
C GLY A 33 4.09 6.86 -4.34
N PHE A 34 4.11 5.66 -3.75
CA PHE A 34 5.31 4.89 -3.42
C PHE A 34 5.48 3.68 -4.36
N CYS A 35 6.46 2.82 -4.07
CA CYS A 35 6.76 1.60 -4.80
C CYS A 35 7.13 0.48 -3.83
N ALA A 36 7.28 -0.73 -4.33
CA ALA A 36 7.69 -1.88 -3.50
C ALA A 36 9.01 -1.61 -2.78
N GLY A 37 10.02 -1.07 -3.48
CA GLY A 37 11.33 -0.75 -2.92
C GLY A 37 11.30 0.17 -1.70
N THR A 38 10.28 1.03 -1.58
CA THR A 38 10.07 1.85 -0.39
C THR A 38 10.02 0.99 0.90
N TYR A 39 9.53 -0.25 0.79
CA TYR A 39 9.29 -1.13 1.94
C TYR A 39 10.42 -2.13 2.17
N THR A 40 11.53 -2.03 1.46
CA THR A 40 12.69 -2.93 1.63
C THR A 40 13.12 -3.08 3.09
N PRO A 41 13.25 -2.01 3.92
CA PRO A 41 13.70 -2.17 5.29
C PRO A 41 12.79 -3.03 6.18
N ILE A 42 11.48 -2.97 5.98
CA ILE A 42 10.55 -3.82 6.73
C ILE A 42 10.42 -5.22 6.11
N ALA A 43 10.50 -5.33 4.77
CA ALA A 43 10.48 -6.61 4.08
C ALA A 43 11.66 -7.50 4.48
N GLU A 44 12.87 -6.94 4.57
CA GLU A 44 14.06 -7.64 5.04
C GLU A 44 13.90 -8.21 6.45
N LYS A 45 13.29 -7.45 7.37
CA LYS A 45 12.96 -7.93 8.72
C LYS A 45 11.94 -9.05 8.71
N LEU A 46 10.92 -8.97 7.85
CA LEU A 46 9.92 -10.03 7.67
C LEU A 46 10.53 -11.31 7.06
N CYS A 47 11.57 -11.19 6.22
CA CYS A 47 12.27 -12.32 5.58
C CYS A 47 12.96 -13.25 6.58
N HIS A 48 13.14 -12.86 7.83
CA HIS A 48 13.67 -13.77 8.85
C HIS A 48 12.77 -15.00 9.06
N ARG A 49 11.47 -14.90 8.78
CA ARG A 49 10.51 -15.98 9.03
C ARG A 49 9.47 -16.17 7.91
N LEU A 50 9.46 -15.32 6.90
CA LEU A 50 8.48 -15.30 5.82
C LEU A 50 9.21 -15.19 4.47
N ARG A 51 8.60 -15.70 3.40
CA ARG A 51 9.02 -15.36 2.04
C ARG A 51 8.24 -14.13 1.59
N VAL A 52 8.94 -13.03 1.28
CA VAL A 52 8.30 -11.74 1.05
C VAL A 52 8.46 -11.27 -0.39
N LEU A 53 7.34 -10.98 -1.04
CA LEU A 53 7.25 -10.37 -2.36
C LEU A 53 6.53 -9.02 -2.26
N GLY A 54 6.85 -8.10 -3.17
CA GLY A 54 6.11 -6.86 -3.32
C GLY A 54 6.04 -6.45 -4.78
N MET A 55 4.83 -6.29 -5.32
CA MET A 55 4.63 -5.82 -6.69
C MET A 55 4.52 -4.29 -6.73
N ASP A 56 5.13 -3.67 -7.73
CA ASP A 56 4.85 -2.29 -8.08
C ASP A 56 3.52 -2.23 -8.81
N ASP A 57 2.53 -1.58 -8.22
CA ASP A 57 1.23 -1.39 -8.87
C ASP A 57 1.36 -0.55 -10.15
N ARG A 58 0.40 -0.67 -11.07
CA ARG A 58 0.38 0.14 -12.30
C ARG A 58 0.60 1.63 -12.01
N GLY A 59 1.46 2.27 -12.81
CA GLY A 59 1.82 3.68 -12.66
C GLY A 59 2.72 3.99 -11.46
N HIS A 60 3.36 2.99 -10.86
CA HIS A 60 4.31 3.13 -9.77
C HIS A 60 5.57 2.31 -10.05
N GLY A 61 6.68 2.70 -9.42
CA GLY A 61 7.94 1.96 -9.47
C GLY A 61 8.38 1.65 -10.89
N ARG A 62 8.81 0.41 -11.12
CA ARG A 62 9.34 -0.07 -12.40
C ARG A 62 8.27 -0.73 -13.29
N THR A 63 7.01 -0.77 -12.86
CA THR A 63 5.91 -1.34 -13.65
C THR A 63 5.63 -0.50 -14.89
N THR A 64 5.51 -1.16 -16.05
CA THR A 64 5.22 -0.55 -17.36
C THR A 64 3.78 -0.76 -17.82
N ALA A 65 2.96 -1.47 -17.03
CA ALA A 65 1.53 -1.62 -17.31
C ALA A 65 0.84 -0.25 -17.47
N GLU A 66 -0.08 -0.17 -18.43
CA GLU A 66 -0.74 1.10 -18.79
C GLU A 66 -1.38 1.77 -17.57
N ALA A 67 -1.00 3.03 -17.33
CA ALA A 67 -1.46 3.86 -16.22
C ALA A 67 -2.05 5.19 -16.72
N ASN A 68 -3.12 5.10 -17.52
CA ASN A 68 -3.83 6.28 -17.99
C ASN A 68 -4.81 6.80 -16.92
N PRO A 69 -4.62 8.02 -16.38
CA PRO A 69 -5.49 8.57 -15.33
C PRO A 69 -6.98 8.65 -15.73
N ARG A 70 -7.29 8.74 -17.03
CA ARG A 70 -8.68 8.78 -17.54
C ARG A 70 -9.38 7.42 -17.37
N ASN A 71 -8.62 6.33 -17.39
CA ASN A 71 -9.14 4.97 -17.32
C ASN A 71 -9.34 4.51 -15.87
N LEU A 72 -8.62 5.08 -14.89
CA LEU A 72 -8.76 4.73 -13.48
C LEU A 72 -10.08 5.27 -12.91
N LYS A 73 -11.06 4.40 -12.66
CA LYS A 73 -12.40 4.75 -12.14
C LYS A 73 -12.53 4.54 -10.62
N ASN A 74 -11.85 3.54 -10.09
CA ASN A 74 -11.85 3.16 -8.68
C ASN A 74 -10.62 2.29 -8.37
N TRP A 75 -10.49 1.83 -7.13
CA TRP A 75 -9.37 0.99 -6.68
C TRP A 75 -9.56 -0.51 -6.95
N ASN A 76 -10.69 -0.93 -7.51
CA ASN A 76 -10.85 -2.33 -7.95
C ASN A 76 -9.81 -2.71 -9.01
N THR A 77 -9.38 -1.74 -9.83
CA THR A 77 -8.30 -1.96 -10.81
C THR A 77 -7.04 -2.55 -10.15
N PHE A 78 -6.64 -2.03 -8.99
CA PHE A 78 -5.47 -2.56 -8.26
C PHE A 78 -5.73 -3.95 -7.66
N ALA A 79 -6.96 -4.23 -7.23
CA ALA A 79 -7.33 -5.56 -6.77
C ALA A 79 -7.38 -6.58 -7.92
N GLU A 80 -7.76 -6.15 -9.11
CA GLU A 80 -7.76 -6.96 -10.33
C GLU A 80 -6.33 -7.27 -10.81
N ASP A 81 -5.42 -6.30 -10.71
CA ASP A 81 -3.99 -6.54 -10.98
C ASP A 81 -3.39 -7.55 -9.99
N LEU A 82 -3.70 -7.40 -8.70
CA LEU A 82 -3.27 -8.34 -7.66
C LEU A 82 -3.86 -9.74 -7.86
N GLU A 83 -5.13 -9.85 -8.30
CA GLU A 83 -5.74 -11.15 -8.60
C GLU A 83 -4.93 -11.91 -9.65
N GLN A 84 -4.58 -11.23 -10.74
CA GLN A 84 -3.77 -11.83 -11.81
C GLN A 84 -2.36 -12.21 -11.33
N PHE A 85 -1.75 -11.36 -10.52
CA PHE A 85 -0.44 -11.66 -9.94
C PHE A 85 -0.51 -12.86 -9.00
N PHE A 86 -1.55 -12.98 -8.16
CA PHE A 86 -1.69 -14.10 -7.24
C PHE A 86 -2.06 -15.40 -7.96
N ASP A 87 -2.83 -15.33 -9.04
CA ASP A 87 -3.03 -16.48 -9.94
C ASP A 87 -1.69 -16.96 -10.55
N HIS A 88 -0.79 -16.03 -10.89
CA HIS A 88 0.57 -16.37 -11.36
C HIS A 88 1.41 -17.06 -10.27
N LEU A 89 1.30 -16.62 -9.02
CA LEU A 89 2.04 -17.23 -7.88
C LEU A 89 1.58 -18.66 -7.58
N ARG A 90 0.34 -19.01 -7.92
CA ARG A 90 -0.27 -20.36 -7.76
C ARG A 90 -0.33 -20.88 -6.33
N GLU A 91 -0.21 -20.02 -5.35
CA GLU A 91 -0.36 -20.36 -3.94
C GLU A 91 -1.02 -19.21 -3.16
N PRO A 92 -1.84 -19.51 -2.12
CA PRO A 92 -2.44 -18.48 -1.30
C PRO A 92 -1.40 -17.73 -0.47
N VAL A 93 -1.56 -16.41 -0.37
CA VAL A 93 -0.61 -15.52 0.29
C VAL A 93 -1.14 -14.98 1.63
N ILE A 94 -0.24 -14.57 2.51
CA ILE A 94 -0.51 -13.64 3.59
C ILE A 94 -0.42 -12.23 2.97
N ALA A 95 -1.54 -11.51 2.92
CA ALA A 95 -1.59 -10.19 2.30
C ALA A 95 -1.34 -9.11 3.35
N ILE A 96 -0.17 -8.47 3.27
CA ILE A 96 0.20 -7.29 4.08
C ILE A 96 0.10 -6.07 3.18
N GLY A 97 -0.66 -5.06 3.55
CA GLY A 97 -0.77 -3.86 2.74
C GLY A 97 -0.81 -2.59 3.57
N HIS A 98 -0.22 -1.52 3.03
CA HIS A 98 -0.24 -0.19 3.61
C HIS A 98 -1.17 0.73 2.82
N SER A 99 -2.02 1.49 3.52
CA SER A 99 -2.86 2.54 2.91
C SER A 99 -3.75 2.00 1.77
N ARG A 100 -3.54 2.43 0.52
CA ARG A 100 -4.24 1.91 -0.66
C ARG A 100 -3.95 0.42 -0.89
N GLY A 101 -2.71 -0.03 -0.70
CA GLY A 101 -2.35 -1.45 -0.83
C GLY A 101 -3.14 -2.33 0.14
N ALA A 102 -3.40 -1.84 1.36
CA ALA A 102 -4.27 -2.52 2.31
C ALA A 102 -5.71 -2.64 1.78
N VAL A 103 -6.23 -1.59 1.16
CA VAL A 103 -7.58 -1.60 0.58
C VAL A 103 -7.67 -2.50 -0.65
N ALA A 104 -6.65 -2.53 -1.51
CA ALA A 104 -6.61 -3.43 -2.65
C ALA A 104 -6.64 -4.90 -2.21
N HIS A 105 -5.84 -5.26 -1.19
CA HIS A 105 -5.88 -6.60 -0.59
C HIS A 105 -7.25 -6.92 0.04
N LEU A 106 -7.86 -5.97 0.73
CA LEU A 106 -9.20 -6.15 1.31
C LEU A 106 -10.23 -6.45 0.20
N LEU A 107 -10.22 -5.70 -0.88
CA LEU A 107 -11.12 -5.91 -2.01
C LEU A 107 -10.92 -7.29 -2.65
N LEU A 108 -9.65 -7.70 -2.82
CA LEU A 108 -9.32 -9.03 -3.33
C LEU A 108 -9.72 -10.14 -2.35
N ALA A 109 -9.49 -9.96 -1.05
CA ALA A 109 -9.86 -10.93 -0.02
C ALA A 109 -11.36 -11.26 0.01
N VAL A 110 -12.19 -10.27 -0.34
CA VAL A 110 -13.64 -10.47 -0.46
C VAL A 110 -14.00 -11.13 -1.79
N LYS A 111 -13.35 -10.75 -2.88
CA LYS A 111 -13.61 -11.29 -4.23
C LYS A 111 -13.09 -12.73 -4.38
N ARG A 112 -11.89 -12.99 -3.90
CA ARG A 112 -11.16 -14.27 -4.01
C ARG A 112 -10.62 -14.70 -2.64
N PRO A 113 -11.51 -15.14 -1.74
CA PRO A 113 -11.11 -15.54 -0.39
C PRO A 113 -10.15 -16.74 -0.37
N ASP A 114 -10.11 -17.53 -1.43
CA ASP A 114 -9.22 -18.67 -1.64
C ASP A 114 -7.75 -18.26 -1.79
N MET A 115 -7.48 -17.03 -2.25
CA MET A 115 -6.12 -16.54 -2.50
C MET A 115 -5.44 -15.96 -1.26
N ILE A 116 -6.17 -15.67 -0.19
CA ILE A 116 -5.64 -14.93 0.97
C ILE A 116 -5.83 -15.72 2.26
N ARG A 117 -4.69 -16.12 2.86
CA ARG A 117 -4.64 -16.88 4.12
C ARG A 117 -4.85 -16.01 5.36
N ALA A 118 -4.35 -14.79 5.33
CA ALA A 118 -4.55 -13.77 6.36
C ALA A 118 -4.45 -12.38 5.75
N LEU A 119 -5.13 -11.41 6.36
CA LEU A 119 -5.18 -10.03 5.91
C LEU A 119 -4.59 -9.10 6.97
N ILE A 120 -3.52 -8.41 6.64
CA ILE A 120 -2.83 -7.46 7.52
C ILE A 120 -2.92 -6.09 6.88
N LEU A 121 -3.73 -5.23 7.50
CA LEU A 121 -4.05 -3.89 7.02
C LEU A 121 -3.28 -2.86 7.85
N ILE A 122 -2.27 -2.23 7.26
CA ILE A 122 -1.48 -1.19 7.92
C ILE A 122 -2.05 0.17 7.50
N ASP A 123 -2.64 0.86 8.43
CA ASP A 123 -3.28 2.17 8.28
C ASP A 123 -4.12 2.29 6.98
N PRO A 124 -5.14 1.43 6.82
CA PRO A 124 -5.89 1.35 5.59
C PRO A 124 -6.66 2.65 5.32
N THR A 125 -6.73 3.09 4.07
CA THR A 125 -7.53 4.26 3.69
C THR A 125 -9.03 3.92 3.70
N ILE A 126 -9.61 3.92 4.89
CA ILE A 126 -11.03 3.66 5.14
C ILE A 126 -11.65 4.86 5.85
N LEU A 127 -12.25 5.75 5.08
CA LEU A 127 -12.86 6.96 5.59
C LEU A 127 -14.11 6.65 6.44
N PRO A 128 -14.49 7.53 7.38
CA PRO A 128 -15.70 7.37 8.18
C PRO A 128 -16.95 7.14 7.31
N PHE A 129 -17.82 6.22 7.73
CA PHE A 129 -19.04 5.90 6.98
C PHE A 129 -19.92 7.12 6.69
N SER A 130 -19.99 8.06 7.63
CA SER A 130 -20.74 9.30 7.49
C SER A 130 -20.25 10.20 6.34
N TRP A 131 -19.01 10.02 5.89
CA TRP A 131 -18.43 10.80 4.80
C TRP A 131 -18.69 10.20 3.42
N MET A 132 -19.17 8.93 3.34
CA MET A 132 -19.27 8.18 2.07
C MET A 132 -20.20 8.83 1.07
N TRP A 133 -21.33 9.42 1.54
CA TRP A 133 -22.26 10.14 0.68
C TRP A 133 -21.62 11.39 0.05
N TRP A 134 -20.96 12.19 0.85
CA TRP A 134 -20.26 13.39 0.37
C TRP A 134 -19.11 13.03 -0.57
N TRP A 135 -18.40 11.93 -0.27
CA TRP A 135 -17.34 11.43 -1.12
C TRP A 135 -17.87 10.94 -2.47
N TYR A 136 -19.00 10.25 -2.48
CA TYR A 136 -19.70 9.86 -3.72
C TYR A 136 -20.05 11.09 -4.57
N LEU A 137 -20.67 12.11 -3.98
CA LEU A 137 -21.00 13.35 -4.68
C LEU A 137 -19.76 14.08 -5.21
N ALA A 138 -18.70 14.18 -4.40
CA ALA A 138 -17.44 14.80 -4.82
C ALA A 138 -16.82 14.07 -6.03
N LYS A 139 -16.92 12.74 -6.08
CA LYS A 139 -16.48 11.95 -7.24
C LYS A 139 -17.36 12.21 -8.47
N LYS A 140 -18.67 12.24 -8.32
CA LYS A 140 -19.63 12.46 -9.41
C LYS A 140 -19.47 13.84 -10.05
N THR A 141 -19.24 14.87 -9.24
CA THR A 141 -19.08 16.26 -9.69
C THR A 141 -17.65 16.61 -10.12
N GLY A 142 -16.69 15.66 -9.96
CA GLY A 142 -15.27 15.93 -10.21
C GLY A 142 -14.58 16.74 -9.11
N PHE A 143 -15.30 17.16 -8.06
CA PHE A 143 -14.73 17.92 -6.94
C PHE A 143 -13.65 17.12 -6.17
N ALA A 144 -13.71 15.79 -6.21
CA ALA A 144 -12.72 14.91 -5.57
C ALA A 144 -11.27 15.21 -6.02
N ARG A 145 -11.06 15.79 -7.20
CA ARG A 145 -9.72 16.23 -7.67
C ARG A 145 -9.19 17.46 -6.93
N ARG A 146 -10.08 18.21 -6.27
CA ARG A 146 -9.76 19.46 -5.54
C ARG A 146 -9.51 19.22 -4.06
N ILE A 147 -9.71 18.01 -3.55
CA ILE A 147 -9.38 17.71 -2.16
C ILE A 147 -7.87 17.92 -1.91
N PRO A 148 -7.48 18.39 -0.71
CA PRO A 148 -6.10 18.84 -0.46
C PRO A 148 -5.02 17.83 -0.86
N ILE A 149 -5.21 16.55 -0.57
CA ILE A 149 -4.23 15.50 -0.90
C ILE A 149 -4.10 15.30 -2.42
N ALA A 150 -5.21 15.19 -3.15
CA ALA A 150 -5.19 15.01 -4.61
C ALA A 150 -4.62 16.26 -5.32
N ALA A 151 -5.02 17.45 -4.87
CA ALA A 151 -4.53 18.70 -5.42
C ALA A 151 -3.02 18.90 -5.15
N ARG A 152 -2.52 18.47 -3.99
CA ARG A 152 -1.09 18.51 -3.64
C ARG A 152 -0.30 17.53 -4.51
N ALA A 153 -0.79 16.29 -4.63
CA ALA A 153 -0.19 15.28 -5.50
C ALA A 153 -0.07 15.79 -6.95
N GLY A 154 -1.13 16.37 -7.51
CA GLY A 154 -1.12 16.90 -8.88
C GLY A 154 -0.19 18.10 -9.12
N ARG A 155 0.35 18.70 -8.04
CA ARG A 155 1.32 19.81 -8.12
C ARG A 155 2.74 19.42 -7.71
N ARG A 156 3.00 18.13 -7.48
CA ARG A 156 4.37 17.67 -7.18
C ARG A 156 5.29 17.98 -8.35
N ASN A 157 6.53 18.37 -8.04
CA ASN A 157 7.57 18.44 -9.06
C ASN A 157 7.96 17.01 -9.49
N PRO A 158 7.75 16.64 -10.77
CA PRO A 158 8.11 15.31 -11.24
C PRO A 158 9.57 15.18 -11.63
N PHE A 159 10.30 16.29 -11.89
CA PHE A 159 11.65 16.29 -12.41
C PHE A 159 12.66 16.78 -11.38
N TRP A 160 13.81 16.13 -11.31
CA TRP A 160 14.88 16.44 -10.37
C TRP A 160 16.23 16.32 -11.07
N PRO A 161 17.22 17.18 -10.69
CA PRO A 161 18.55 17.12 -11.29
C PRO A 161 19.21 15.74 -11.08
N ASP A 162 19.10 15.20 -9.88
CA ASP A 162 19.73 13.96 -9.45
C ASP A 162 19.07 13.38 -8.18
N THR A 163 19.50 12.18 -7.83
CA THR A 163 19.06 11.43 -6.65
C THR A 163 19.41 12.14 -5.34
N GLU A 164 20.58 12.80 -5.26
CA GLU A 164 21.02 13.47 -4.04
C GLU A 164 20.13 14.67 -3.72
N THR A 165 19.81 15.46 -4.73
CA THR A 165 18.96 16.66 -4.60
C THR A 165 17.55 16.29 -4.10
N ILE A 166 16.92 15.24 -4.64
CA ILE A 166 15.60 14.83 -4.19
C ILE A 166 15.65 14.25 -2.78
N LEU A 167 16.64 13.43 -2.44
CA LEU A 167 16.86 12.88 -1.10
C LEU A 167 17.00 14.01 -0.06
N ASN A 168 17.90 14.95 -0.29
CA ASN A 168 18.15 16.06 0.64
C ASN A 168 16.92 16.94 0.80
N THR A 169 16.16 17.15 -0.27
CA THR A 169 14.90 17.90 -0.23
C THR A 169 13.83 17.19 0.58
N TYR A 170 13.67 15.87 0.40
CA TYR A 170 12.58 15.11 1.04
C TYR A 170 12.88 14.80 2.50
N ARG A 171 14.13 14.56 2.89
CA ARG A 171 14.53 14.32 4.30
C ARG A 171 14.06 15.42 5.26
N THR A 172 13.97 16.67 4.79
CA THR A 172 13.54 17.81 5.61
C THR A 172 12.02 18.01 5.66
N LYS A 173 11.27 17.32 4.80
CA LYS A 173 9.82 17.52 4.64
C LYS A 173 9.00 16.43 5.30
N GLN A 174 7.82 16.79 5.79
CA GLN A 174 6.80 15.79 6.13
C GLN A 174 6.30 15.10 4.85
N PRO A 175 6.02 13.79 4.92
CA PRO A 175 6.13 12.91 6.10
C PRO A 175 7.53 12.30 6.31
N PHE A 176 8.46 12.44 5.38
CA PHE A 176 9.70 11.68 5.29
C PHE A 176 10.65 11.88 6.48
N ARG A 177 10.62 13.06 7.10
CA ARG A 177 11.53 13.37 8.23
C ARG A 177 11.32 12.51 9.48
N SER A 178 10.15 11.85 9.60
CA SER A 178 9.82 10.94 10.71
C SER A 178 10.10 9.46 10.38
N TRP A 179 10.50 9.18 9.14
CA TRP A 179 10.76 7.82 8.70
C TRP A 179 12.11 7.33 9.20
N GLU A 180 12.19 6.06 9.51
CA GLU A 180 13.47 5.42 9.77
C GLU A 180 14.31 5.32 8.48
N ARG A 181 15.60 5.11 8.69
CA ARG A 181 16.59 5.06 7.59
C ARG A 181 16.27 3.90 6.63
N GLY A 182 16.52 4.13 5.35
CA GLY A 182 16.36 3.15 4.27
C GLY A 182 15.04 3.25 3.51
N PHE A 183 13.96 3.71 4.16
CA PHE A 183 12.66 3.83 3.50
C PHE A 183 12.61 4.92 2.43
N LEU A 184 13.16 6.09 2.73
CA LEU A 184 13.23 7.18 1.75
C LEU A 184 14.21 6.84 0.64
N GLU A 185 15.34 6.23 0.97
CA GLU A 185 16.33 5.78 0.02
C GLU A 185 15.71 4.77 -0.99
N GLY A 186 15.03 3.74 -0.50
CA GLY A 186 14.34 2.76 -1.35
C GLY A 186 13.21 3.38 -2.18
N TYR A 187 12.51 4.38 -1.63
CA TYR A 187 11.52 5.15 -2.41
C TYR A 187 12.16 5.88 -3.58
N ILE A 188 13.30 6.53 -3.38
CA ILE A 188 13.96 7.29 -4.45
C ILE A 188 14.60 6.35 -5.47
N GLU A 189 15.24 5.27 -5.02
CA GLU A 189 15.90 4.29 -5.89
C GLU A 189 14.92 3.64 -6.88
N ASP A 190 13.79 3.15 -6.40
CA ASP A 190 12.81 2.42 -7.21
C ASP A 190 11.63 3.28 -7.69
N GLY A 191 11.43 4.44 -7.07
CA GLY A 191 10.34 5.38 -7.41
C GLY A 191 10.75 6.49 -8.38
N THR A 192 12.00 6.47 -8.87
CA THR A 192 12.48 7.40 -9.90
C THR A 192 13.12 6.66 -11.07
N THR A 193 13.16 7.30 -12.23
CA THR A 193 13.80 6.78 -13.44
C THR A 193 14.52 7.89 -14.17
N PRO A 194 15.57 7.61 -14.96
CA PRO A 194 16.20 8.61 -15.83
C PRO A 194 15.18 9.37 -16.68
N SER A 195 15.43 10.66 -16.89
CA SER A 195 14.60 11.52 -17.74
C SER A 195 15.30 11.81 -19.06
N ASP A 196 14.58 11.77 -20.18
CA ASP A 196 15.10 12.08 -21.51
C ASP A 196 15.67 13.52 -21.61
N SER A 197 15.18 14.42 -20.76
CA SER A 197 15.66 15.81 -20.66
C SER A 197 16.86 15.99 -19.72
N GLY A 198 17.42 14.91 -19.21
CA GLY A 198 18.48 14.89 -18.19
C GLY A 198 17.91 14.82 -16.77
N GLY A 199 18.75 14.36 -15.83
CA GLY A 199 18.34 14.11 -14.45
C GLY A 199 17.42 12.90 -14.30
N ILE A 200 16.52 12.96 -13.30
CA ILE A 200 15.57 11.89 -12.97
C ILE A 200 14.14 12.42 -12.90
N ARG A 201 13.17 11.53 -13.08
CA ARG A 201 11.74 11.83 -12.90
C ARG A 201 11.07 10.80 -12.00
N LEU A 202 9.99 11.22 -11.34
CA LEU A 202 9.16 10.30 -10.56
C LEU A 202 8.47 9.28 -11.49
N CYS A 203 8.52 8.01 -11.11
CA CYS A 203 7.78 6.94 -11.81
C CYS A 203 6.26 7.12 -11.64
N CYS A 204 5.81 7.41 -10.42
CA CYS A 204 4.41 7.78 -10.19
C CYS A 204 4.20 9.25 -10.57
N THR A 205 3.59 9.48 -11.74
CA THR A 205 3.35 10.84 -12.22
C THR A 205 2.38 11.61 -11.31
N PRO A 206 2.53 12.94 -11.17
CA PRO A 206 1.61 13.77 -10.39
C PRO A 206 0.14 13.57 -10.77
N GLU A 207 -0.15 13.43 -12.05
CA GLU A 207 -1.50 13.22 -12.57
C GLU A 207 -2.07 11.87 -12.14
N TRP A 208 -1.24 10.81 -12.22
CA TRP A 208 -1.63 9.47 -11.78
C TRP A 208 -1.86 9.43 -10.27
N GLU A 209 -0.93 9.96 -9.48
CA GLU A 209 -1.04 10.02 -8.02
C GLU A 209 -2.29 10.80 -7.57
N SER A 210 -2.51 11.97 -8.16
CA SER A 210 -3.72 12.79 -7.92
C SER A 210 -4.99 12.00 -8.26
N ARG A 211 -4.97 11.25 -9.36
CA ARG A 211 -6.10 10.43 -9.78
C ARG A 211 -6.34 9.29 -8.79
N CYS A 212 -5.30 8.60 -8.33
CA CYS A 212 -5.44 7.55 -7.31
C CYS A 212 -6.17 8.07 -6.07
N PHE A 213 -5.78 9.23 -5.54
CA PHE A 213 -6.47 9.83 -4.39
C PHE A 213 -7.92 10.22 -4.70
N SER A 214 -8.18 10.78 -5.88
CA SER A 214 -9.53 11.27 -6.23
C SER A 214 -10.55 10.17 -6.50
N VAL A 215 -10.13 8.91 -6.67
CA VAL A 215 -11.01 7.77 -6.91
C VAL A 215 -11.10 6.79 -5.74
N CYS A 216 -10.59 7.15 -4.58
CA CYS A 216 -10.71 6.38 -3.35
C CYS A 216 -12.14 5.80 -3.20
N PRO A 217 -12.32 4.54 -2.78
CA PRO A 217 -13.63 3.91 -2.68
C PRO A 217 -14.58 4.67 -1.74
N HIS A 218 -15.78 4.97 -2.22
CA HIS A 218 -16.87 5.52 -1.40
C HIS A 218 -17.79 4.44 -0.85
N ASP A 219 -17.62 3.21 -1.30
CA ASP A 219 -18.48 2.06 -1.00
C ASP A 219 -17.75 0.93 -0.24
N ILE A 220 -16.56 1.22 0.29
CA ILE A 220 -15.72 0.23 0.98
C ILE A 220 -16.45 -0.50 2.12
N TRP A 221 -17.37 0.20 2.79
CA TRP A 221 -18.14 -0.33 3.91
C TRP A 221 -19.09 -1.48 3.55
N ARG A 222 -19.38 -1.68 2.26
CA ARG A 222 -20.15 -2.84 1.79
C ARG A 222 -19.32 -4.12 1.74
N TYR A 223 -17.98 -4.00 1.58
CA TYR A 223 -17.05 -5.13 1.49
C TYR A 223 -16.58 -5.58 2.87
N ILE A 224 -16.33 -4.64 3.80
CA ILE A 224 -15.77 -4.92 5.13
C ILE A 224 -16.51 -6.04 5.88
N PRO A 225 -17.84 -6.13 5.93
CA PRO A 225 -18.54 -7.22 6.62
C PRO A 225 -18.37 -8.61 5.99
N GLN A 226 -17.78 -8.66 4.79
CA GLN A 226 -17.58 -9.91 4.04
C GLN A 226 -16.18 -10.50 4.27
N ILE A 227 -15.31 -9.81 5.02
CA ILE A 227 -13.98 -10.29 5.39
C ILE A 227 -14.13 -11.54 6.27
N ARG A 228 -13.50 -12.64 5.85
CA ARG A 228 -13.53 -13.94 6.55
C ARG A 228 -12.16 -14.38 7.05
N GLN A 229 -11.10 -13.85 6.45
CA GLN A 229 -9.72 -14.20 6.78
C GLN A 229 -9.37 -13.74 8.20
N PRO A 230 -8.46 -14.43 8.91
CA PRO A 230 -7.79 -13.87 10.07
C PRO A 230 -7.26 -12.48 9.72
N THR A 231 -7.65 -11.46 10.49
CA THR A 231 -7.39 -10.06 10.13
C THR A 231 -6.69 -9.32 11.27
N LEU A 232 -5.56 -8.68 10.94
CA LEU A 232 -4.86 -7.72 11.80
C LEU A 232 -4.97 -6.33 11.18
N VAL A 233 -5.32 -5.34 12.00
CA VAL A 233 -5.29 -3.93 11.60
C VAL A 233 -4.32 -3.18 12.51
N LEU A 234 -3.32 -2.55 11.92
CA LEU A 234 -2.36 -1.69 12.59
C LEU A 234 -2.62 -0.25 12.16
N TYR A 235 -2.69 0.70 13.09
CA TYR A 235 -2.90 2.09 12.70
C TYR A 235 -2.23 3.09 13.66
N GLY A 236 -1.87 4.26 13.14
CA GLY A 236 -1.27 5.34 13.91
C GLY A 236 -2.31 6.17 14.66
N ALA A 237 -2.02 6.56 15.90
CA ALA A 237 -2.90 7.41 16.70
C ALA A 237 -3.12 8.80 16.08
N ALA A 238 -2.17 9.29 15.27
CA ALA A 238 -2.25 10.54 14.52
C ALA A 238 -2.57 10.31 13.02
N SER A 239 -3.13 9.14 12.66
CA SER A 239 -3.59 8.86 11.28
C SER A 239 -4.71 9.82 10.87
N ASP A 240 -4.66 10.25 9.61
CA ASP A 240 -5.68 11.06 8.96
C ASP A 240 -6.56 10.25 7.97
N THR A 241 -6.30 8.94 7.82
CA THR A 241 -6.99 8.05 6.87
C THR A 241 -7.86 7.00 7.54
N PHE A 242 -7.49 6.52 8.75
CA PHE A 242 -8.25 5.53 9.51
C PHE A 242 -8.63 6.08 10.89
N LEU A 243 -9.61 6.97 10.88
CA LEU A 243 -10.03 7.74 12.05
C LEU A 243 -10.84 6.90 13.07
N ALA A 244 -10.87 7.31 14.33
CA ALA A 244 -11.56 6.62 15.40
C ALA A 244 -13.01 6.17 15.10
N PRO A 245 -13.88 6.94 14.42
CA PRO A 245 -15.20 6.46 14.01
C PRO A 245 -15.15 5.30 13.02
N ALA A 246 -14.16 5.28 12.11
CA ALA A 246 -13.94 4.18 11.17
C ALA A 246 -13.40 2.95 11.90
N VAL A 247 -12.43 3.11 12.81
CA VAL A 247 -11.91 2.02 13.67
C VAL A 247 -13.03 1.33 14.44
N LYS A 248 -13.84 2.12 15.17
CA LYS A 248 -14.97 1.58 15.95
C LYS A 248 -15.96 0.80 15.07
N ARG A 249 -16.29 1.37 13.89
CA ARG A 249 -17.21 0.71 12.96
C ARG A 249 -16.60 -0.55 12.34
N PHE A 250 -15.31 -0.53 11.99
CA PHE A 250 -14.59 -1.68 11.45
C PHE A 250 -14.63 -2.83 12.46
N GLN A 251 -14.27 -2.59 13.73
CA GLN A 251 -14.31 -3.59 14.80
C GLN A 251 -15.71 -4.20 14.97
N ALA A 252 -16.76 -3.38 14.89
CA ALA A 252 -18.13 -3.86 14.99
C ALA A 252 -18.56 -4.72 13.79
N LYS A 253 -17.97 -4.51 12.60
CA LYS A 253 -18.31 -5.26 11.38
C LYS A 253 -17.42 -6.48 11.17
N VAL A 254 -16.22 -6.50 11.73
CA VAL A 254 -15.24 -7.59 11.66
C VAL A 254 -14.80 -7.92 13.11
N PRO A 255 -15.67 -8.54 13.92
CA PRO A 255 -15.40 -8.75 15.35
C PRO A 255 -14.21 -9.67 15.62
N HIS A 256 -13.82 -10.52 14.66
CA HIS A 256 -12.66 -11.39 14.75
C HIS A 256 -11.32 -10.69 14.40
N ALA A 257 -11.37 -9.44 13.94
CA ALA A 257 -10.16 -8.68 13.66
C ALA A 257 -9.46 -8.26 14.96
N VAL A 258 -8.13 -8.42 14.97
CA VAL A 258 -7.26 -7.82 15.98
C VAL A 258 -6.90 -6.42 15.52
N ILE A 259 -7.16 -5.40 16.34
CA ILE A 259 -6.82 -4.00 16.02
C ILE A 259 -5.81 -3.47 17.03
N ARG A 260 -4.66 -3.00 16.55
CA ARG A 260 -3.59 -2.42 17.37
C ARG A 260 -3.32 -0.98 16.95
N ARG A 261 -3.34 -0.07 17.92
CA ARG A 261 -3.01 1.35 17.75
C ARG A 261 -1.56 1.60 18.14
N PHE A 262 -0.86 2.39 17.36
CA PHE A 262 0.48 2.88 17.63
C PHE A 262 0.42 4.32 18.13
N ASP A 263 0.78 4.55 19.36
CA ASP A 263 0.80 5.90 19.93
C ASP A 263 1.90 6.75 19.30
N ARG A 264 1.64 8.06 19.16
CA ARG A 264 2.57 9.05 18.56
C ARG A 264 3.08 8.66 17.18
N THR A 265 2.28 7.94 16.40
CA THR A 265 2.59 7.47 15.05
C THR A 265 1.55 8.01 14.09
N SER A 266 2.00 8.45 12.92
CA SER A 266 1.13 8.97 11.86
C SER A 266 0.56 7.83 10.97
N HIS A 267 0.06 8.19 9.79
CA HIS A 267 -0.30 7.25 8.74
C HIS A 267 0.84 6.28 8.34
N PHE A 268 2.08 6.67 8.56
CA PHE A 268 3.27 5.97 8.08
C PHE A 268 3.83 4.97 9.10
N VAL A 269 2.95 4.18 9.72
CA VAL A 269 3.27 3.16 10.74
C VAL A 269 4.48 2.29 10.36
N PRO A 270 4.56 1.67 9.15
CA PRO A 270 5.66 0.77 8.82
C PRO A 270 7.01 1.50 8.67
N MET A 271 6.99 2.81 8.38
CA MET A 271 8.19 3.62 8.23
C MET A 271 8.64 4.25 9.56
N GLU A 272 7.71 4.54 10.46
CA GLU A 272 7.98 5.20 11.74
C GLU A 272 8.25 4.22 12.88
N ARG A 273 7.72 2.98 12.76
CA ARG A 273 7.81 1.92 13.78
C ARG A 273 7.99 0.54 13.13
N PRO A 274 9.03 0.32 12.32
CA PRO A 274 9.18 -0.95 11.58
C PRO A 274 9.32 -2.15 12.49
N ASP A 275 10.12 -2.08 13.58
CA ASP A 275 10.34 -3.20 14.47
C ASP A 275 9.07 -3.61 15.22
N GLU A 276 8.36 -2.63 15.79
CA GLU A 276 7.09 -2.88 16.49
C GLU A 276 6.01 -3.40 15.50
N THR A 277 6.05 -2.97 14.23
CA THR A 277 5.15 -3.44 13.18
C THR A 277 5.43 -4.90 12.86
N VAL A 278 6.69 -5.28 12.68
CA VAL A 278 7.12 -6.67 12.41
C VAL A 278 6.77 -7.58 13.58
N GLU A 279 7.05 -7.15 14.82
CA GLU A 279 6.69 -7.90 16.03
C GLU A 279 5.18 -8.15 16.11
N ALA A 280 4.36 -7.12 15.85
CA ALA A 280 2.90 -7.27 15.85
C ALA A 280 2.42 -8.26 14.78
N ILE A 281 3.04 -8.26 13.59
CA ILE A 281 2.74 -9.19 12.51
C ILE A 281 3.11 -10.63 12.90
N PHE A 282 4.32 -10.86 13.41
CA PHE A 282 4.75 -12.20 13.77
C PHE A 282 3.90 -12.76 14.93
N THR A 283 3.63 -11.97 15.97
CA THR A 283 2.76 -12.36 17.09
C THR A 283 1.39 -12.80 16.57
N PHE A 284 0.76 -11.97 15.73
CA PHE A 284 -0.54 -12.30 15.16
C PHE A 284 -0.52 -13.59 14.33
N LEU A 285 0.47 -13.76 13.45
CA LEU A 285 0.58 -14.96 12.62
C LEU A 285 0.81 -16.23 13.45
N GLN A 286 1.59 -16.15 14.53
CA GLN A 286 1.77 -17.26 15.48
C GLN A 286 0.47 -17.61 16.20
N GLU A 287 -0.25 -16.62 16.75
CA GLU A 287 -1.55 -16.82 17.41
C GLU A 287 -2.59 -17.46 16.49
N LYS A 288 -2.51 -17.22 15.17
CA LYS A 288 -3.39 -17.81 14.16
C LYS A 288 -2.90 -19.15 13.60
N GLY A 289 -1.74 -19.66 14.08
CA GLY A 289 -1.15 -20.91 13.56
C GLY A 289 -0.67 -20.82 12.11
N LEU A 290 -0.42 -19.60 11.62
CA LEU A 290 0.07 -19.33 10.26
C LEU A 290 1.59 -19.20 10.18
N LEU A 291 2.24 -19.16 11.33
CA LEU A 291 3.68 -19.13 11.49
C LEU A 291 4.08 -20.06 12.64
N SER A 292 5.01 -20.98 12.40
CA SER A 292 5.51 -21.87 13.43
C SER A 292 6.15 -21.09 14.58
N GLY A 293 6.13 -21.62 15.79
CA GLY A 293 6.89 -21.07 16.92
C GLY A 293 8.38 -20.93 16.56
N ALA A 294 9.07 -20.02 17.25
CA ALA A 294 10.51 -19.86 17.12
C ALA A 294 11.25 -21.06 17.68
#